data_be0ba197331301a6f6622f0ed61c14c0
#
_entry.id   be0ba197331301a6f6622f0ed61c14c0
#
_cell.length_a   1.000
_cell.length_b   1.000
_cell.length_c   1.000
_cell.angle_alpha   90.00
_cell.angle_beta   90.00
_cell.angle_gamma   90.00
#
_symmetry.space_group_name_H-M   'P 1'
#
loop_
_entity.id
_entity.type
_entity.pdbx_description
1 polymer ?
#
loop_
_entity_poly.entity_id
_entity_poly.type
_entity_poly.pdbx_seq_one_letter_code
_entity_poly.pdbx_strand_id
1 'polypeptide(L)'
;MKRILHLILISCLCLSAAAQKNAPKWMNKAKRAVFTITTYGKDGNKLATSTGFFISETGEAVSAYNIFKGAEKATITDFEGKTFLIKNILGADELYDAVKFQVEVPKKAVFLPIAAEPVANGTNAYLLLYSTGKNATFKSGVITEVSKLKDPYKYYKMAVALEENELNAPLLTPEGEVFGLCLLYT
;
A
#
# COMPACT_ATOMS: atom_id res chain seq x y z
N MET A 1 50.93 10.19 9.04
CA MET A 1 49.57 10.26 9.64
C MET A 1 48.51 10.86 8.69
N LYS A 2 48.75 12.02 8.01
CA LYS A 2 47.74 12.62 7.11
C LYS A 2 47.30 11.73 5.90
N ARG A 3 48.22 10.95 5.33
CA ARG A 3 47.92 10.06 4.15
C ARG A 3 47.06 8.83 4.54
N ILE A 4 47.22 8.32 5.75
CA ILE A 4 46.42 7.19 6.29
C ILE A 4 44.98 7.65 6.58
N LEU A 5 44.82 8.90 7.09
CA LEU A 5 43.51 9.47 7.35
C LEU A 5 42.67 9.67 6.08
N HIS A 6 43.30 10.03 4.97
CA HIS A 6 42.63 10.15 3.66
C HIS A 6 42.19 8.80 3.08
N LEU A 7 42.96 7.74 3.28
CA LEU A 7 42.61 6.40 2.84
C LEU A 7 41.42 5.83 3.63
N ILE A 8 41.32 6.10 4.91
CA ILE A 8 40.18 5.69 5.76
C ILE A 8 38.91 6.45 5.37
N LEU A 9 39.01 7.74 5.04
CA LEU A 9 37.86 8.56 4.63
C LEU A 9 37.30 8.12 3.27
N ILE A 10 38.13 7.74 2.34
CA ILE A 10 37.73 7.23 1.01
C ILE A 10 37.09 5.84 1.14
N SER A 11 37.57 4.98 2.04
CA SER A 11 37.00 3.66 2.31
C SER A 11 35.59 3.74 2.90
N CYS A 12 35.29 4.72 3.79
CA CYS A 12 33.95 4.92 4.33
C CYS A 12 32.92 5.42 3.32
N LEU A 13 33.34 6.18 2.30
CA LEU A 13 32.43 6.67 1.25
C LEU A 13 32.02 5.58 0.25
N CYS A 14 32.82 4.52 0.09
CA CYS A 14 32.49 3.41 -0.81
C CYS A 14 31.47 2.41 -0.22
N LEU A 15 31.30 2.35 1.10
CA LEU A 15 30.36 1.44 1.76
C LEU A 15 28.89 1.92 1.67
N SER A 16 28.68 3.22 1.52
CA SER A 16 27.32 3.77 1.39
C SER A 16 26.72 3.61 -0.03
N ALA A 17 27.53 3.38 -1.06
CA ALA A 17 27.04 3.19 -2.43
C ALA A 17 26.59 1.75 -2.73
N ALA A 18 26.94 0.77 -1.92
CA ALA A 18 26.58 -0.65 -2.11
C ALA A 18 25.15 -0.99 -1.66
N ALA A 19 24.58 -0.19 -0.75
CA ALA A 19 23.23 -0.45 -0.20
C ALA A 19 22.07 -0.04 -1.15
N GLN A 20 22.37 0.69 -2.24
CA GLN A 20 21.33 1.24 -3.13
C GLN A 20 21.08 0.41 -4.39
N LYS A 21 21.75 -0.75 -4.55
CA LYS A 21 21.87 -1.41 -5.86
C LYS A 21 20.82 -2.44 -6.23
N ASN A 22 19.89 -2.86 -5.35
CA ASN A 22 18.95 -3.95 -5.71
C ASN A 22 17.56 -3.80 -5.11
N ALA A 23 16.87 -2.68 -5.37
CA ALA A 23 15.42 -2.68 -5.15
C ALA A 23 14.77 -3.75 -6.05
N PRO A 24 13.94 -4.66 -5.50
CA PRO A 24 13.28 -5.69 -6.28
C PRO A 24 12.55 -5.11 -7.49
N LYS A 25 12.66 -5.77 -8.65
CA LYS A 25 12.05 -5.28 -9.91
C LYS A 25 10.55 -5.06 -9.81
N TRP A 26 9.86 -5.84 -8.98
CA TRP A 26 8.43 -5.73 -8.75
C TRP A 26 8.02 -4.38 -8.13
N MET A 27 8.89 -3.71 -7.37
CA MET A 27 8.57 -2.43 -6.71
C MET A 27 8.14 -1.34 -7.69
N ASN A 28 8.79 -1.24 -8.85
CA ASN A 28 8.42 -0.25 -9.87
C ASN A 28 7.05 -0.56 -10.51
N LYS A 29 6.70 -1.84 -10.66
CA LYS A 29 5.38 -2.26 -11.11
C LYS A 29 4.33 -1.98 -10.04
N ALA A 30 4.61 -2.32 -8.78
CA ALA A 30 3.70 -2.15 -7.65
C ALA A 30 3.25 -0.71 -7.45
N LYS A 31 4.16 0.27 -7.62
CA LYS A 31 3.84 1.71 -7.54
C LYS A 31 2.70 2.15 -8.47
N ARG A 32 2.49 1.46 -9.59
CA ARG A 32 1.45 1.77 -10.57
C ARG A 32 0.11 1.13 -10.23
N ALA A 33 0.08 0.25 -9.24
CA ALA A 33 -1.14 -0.42 -8.80
C ALA A 33 -1.87 0.32 -7.68
N VAL A 34 -1.26 1.35 -7.07
CA VAL A 34 -1.87 2.16 -6.01
C VAL A 34 -2.44 3.46 -6.57
N PHE A 35 -3.45 4.00 -5.90
CA PHE A 35 -4.16 5.20 -6.30
C PHE A 35 -4.75 5.93 -5.08
N THR A 36 -5.15 7.16 -5.28
CA THR A 36 -5.95 7.93 -4.30
C THR A 36 -7.44 7.71 -4.57
N ILE A 37 -8.21 7.45 -3.52
CA ILE A 37 -9.69 7.45 -3.54
C ILE A 37 -10.16 8.80 -3.01
N THR A 38 -11.17 9.37 -3.63
CA THR A 38 -11.90 10.53 -3.11
C THR A 38 -13.39 10.20 -3.09
N THR A 39 -14.02 10.39 -1.94
CA THR A 39 -15.46 10.18 -1.73
C THR A 39 -16.18 11.50 -1.59
N TYR A 40 -17.44 11.54 -2.04
CA TYR A 40 -18.27 12.74 -2.08
C TYR A 40 -19.66 12.44 -1.53
N GLY A 41 -20.22 13.41 -0.78
CA GLY A 41 -21.59 13.37 -0.27
C GLY A 41 -22.63 13.70 -1.34
N LYS A 42 -23.91 13.71 -0.92
CA LYS A 42 -25.07 14.07 -1.77
C LYS A 42 -25.00 15.50 -2.30
N ASP A 43 -24.40 16.38 -1.55
CA ASP A 43 -24.18 17.80 -1.90
C ASP A 43 -22.99 18.00 -2.86
N GLY A 44 -22.28 16.92 -3.23
CA GLY A 44 -21.10 16.96 -4.06
C GLY A 44 -19.82 17.38 -3.33
N ASN A 45 -19.90 17.69 -2.04
CA ASN A 45 -18.74 18.03 -1.23
C ASN A 45 -17.88 16.79 -0.96
N LYS A 46 -16.56 16.99 -0.95
CA LYS A 46 -15.59 15.95 -0.63
C LYS A 46 -15.75 15.56 0.84
N LEU A 47 -15.91 14.25 1.09
CA LEU A 47 -15.98 13.67 2.44
C LEU A 47 -14.63 13.20 2.94
N ALA A 48 -13.97 12.35 2.15
CA ALA A 48 -12.70 11.71 2.56
C ALA A 48 -11.77 11.50 1.36
N THR A 49 -10.50 11.29 1.70
CA THR A 49 -9.46 10.83 0.76
C THR A 49 -8.65 9.73 1.42
N SER A 50 -8.34 8.69 0.68
CA SER A 50 -7.56 7.55 1.17
C SER A 50 -6.76 6.89 0.06
N THR A 51 -5.92 5.94 0.42
CA THR A 51 -5.21 5.07 -0.52
C THR A 51 -6.02 3.81 -0.82
N GLY A 52 -6.00 3.38 -2.08
CA GLY A 52 -6.48 2.08 -2.50
C GLY A 52 -5.50 1.45 -3.50
N PHE A 53 -5.72 0.18 -3.82
CA PHE A 53 -4.87 -0.54 -4.76
C PHE A 53 -5.67 -1.58 -5.56
N PHE A 54 -5.27 -1.77 -6.81
CA PHE A 54 -5.83 -2.80 -7.68
C PHE A 54 -5.32 -4.19 -7.28
N ILE A 55 -6.22 -5.18 -7.30
CA ILE A 55 -5.94 -6.60 -7.05
C ILE A 55 -6.23 -7.48 -8.26
N SER A 56 -6.75 -6.90 -9.36
CA SER A 56 -6.95 -7.59 -10.63
C SER A 56 -6.73 -6.67 -11.83
N GLU A 57 -6.45 -7.24 -12.98
CA GLU A 57 -6.32 -6.49 -14.23
C GLU A 57 -7.65 -5.90 -14.74
N THR A 58 -8.78 -6.41 -14.27
CA THR A 58 -10.12 -5.95 -14.64
C THR A 58 -10.61 -4.76 -13.83
N GLY A 59 -9.77 -4.26 -12.88
CA GLY A 59 -10.09 -3.09 -12.07
C GLY A 59 -10.75 -3.39 -10.73
N GLU A 60 -10.74 -4.65 -10.26
CA GLU A 60 -11.08 -4.93 -8.86
C GLU A 60 -10.02 -4.35 -7.93
N ALA A 61 -10.46 -3.72 -6.85
CA ALA A 61 -9.61 -2.97 -5.95
C ALA A 61 -10.06 -3.08 -4.50
N VAL A 62 -9.13 -2.76 -3.58
CA VAL A 62 -9.32 -2.82 -2.13
C VAL A 62 -8.91 -1.51 -1.47
N SER A 63 -9.62 -1.14 -0.40
CA SER A 63 -9.29 -0.04 0.52
C SER A 63 -10.00 -0.22 1.86
N ALA A 64 -9.87 0.78 2.76
CA ALA A 64 -10.64 0.83 4.00
C ALA A 64 -12.12 1.15 3.71
N TYR A 65 -13.02 0.52 4.47
CA TYR A 65 -14.46 0.70 4.34
C TYR A 65 -14.94 2.06 4.87
N ASN A 66 -14.34 2.55 5.95
CA ASN A 66 -14.79 3.75 6.67
C ASN A 66 -14.91 5.00 5.78
N ILE A 67 -14.05 5.11 4.73
CA ILE A 67 -14.08 6.26 3.82
C ILE A 67 -15.32 6.31 2.91
N PHE A 68 -16.05 5.19 2.79
CA PHE A 68 -17.27 5.11 1.99
C PHE A 68 -18.53 5.39 2.80
N LYS A 69 -18.43 5.53 4.13
CA LYS A 69 -19.58 5.86 4.99
C LYS A 69 -20.16 7.22 4.62
N GLY A 70 -21.45 7.24 4.24
CA GLY A 70 -22.15 8.45 3.82
C GLY A 70 -21.78 8.95 2.42
N ALA A 71 -20.95 8.24 1.68
CA ALA A 71 -20.60 8.61 0.31
C ALA A 71 -21.72 8.25 -0.68
N GLU A 72 -22.06 9.19 -1.54
CA GLU A 72 -22.97 8.99 -2.68
C GLU A 72 -22.19 8.66 -3.97
N LYS A 73 -20.97 9.19 -4.05
CA LYS A 73 -20.08 9.01 -5.19
C LYS A 73 -18.64 8.83 -4.73
N ALA A 74 -17.91 8.00 -5.44
CA ALA A 74 -16.47 7.84 -5.24
C ALA A 74 -15.71 7.76 -6.55
N THR A 75 -14.51 8.33 -6.56
CA THR A 75 -13.57 8.30 -7.69
C THR A 75 -12.21 7.84 -7.23
N ILE A 76 -11.43 7.30 -8.14
CA ILE A 76 -10.00 7.10 -7.94
C ILE A 76 -9.19 8.04 -8.83
N THR A 77 -8.01 8.43 -8.37
CA THR A 77 -6.97 9.06 -9.20
C THR A 77 -5.76 8.15 -9.21
N ASP A 78 -5.44 7.60 -10.39
CA ASP A 78 -4.37 6.62 -10.57
C ASP A 78 -2.97 7.25 -10.50
N PHE A 79 -1.95 6.39 -10.61
CA PHE A 79 -0.54 6.79 -10.60
C PHE A 79 -0.18 7.75 -11.76
N GLU A 80 -0.93 7.75 -12.85
CA GLU A 80 -0.73 8.67 -13.99
C GLU A 80 -1.51 9.98 -13.83
N GLY A 81 -2.29 10.13 -12.75
CA GLY A 81 -3.13 11.31 -12.48
C GLY A 81 -4.48 11.28 -13.20
N LYS A 82 -4.87 10.13 -13.77
CA LYS A 82 -6.18 9.97 -14.42
C LYS A 82 -7.23 9.60 -13.39
N THR A 83 -8.42 10.17 -13.54
CA THR A 83 -9.57 9.93 -12.66
C THR A 83 -10.55 8.95 -13.29
N PHE A 84 -10.98 7.96 -12.48
CA PHE A 84 -11.97 6.95 -12.87
C PHE A 84 -13.07 6.85 -11.81
N LEU A 85 -14.25 6.40 -12.23
CA LEU A 85 -15.38 6.16 -11.33
C LEU A 85 -15.24 4.81 -10.64
N ILE A 86 -15.61 4.75 -9.37
CA ILE A 86 -15.93 3.49 -8.69
C ILE A 86 -17.35 3.12 -9.08
N LYS A 87 -17.49 1.97 -9.73
CA LYS A 87 -18.76 1.53 -10.34
C LYS A 87 -19.65 0.83 -9.32
N ASN A 88 -19.10 -0.15 -8.62
CA ASN A 88 -19.84 -1.00 -7.68
C ASN A 88 -18.99 -1.35 -6.46
N ILE A 89 -19.62 -1.47 -5.32
CA ILE A 89 -19.06 -2.18 -4.17
C ILE A 89 -19.32 -3.66 -4.37
N LEU A 90 -18.27 -4.48 -4.35
CA LEU A 90 -18.32 -5.92 -4.54
C LEU A 90 -18.44 -6.69 -3.22
N GLY A 91 -17.96 -6.10 -2.13
CA GLY A 91 -18.04 -6.62 -0.79
C GLY A 91 -17.47 -5.63 0.21
N ALA A 92 -18.02 -5.62 1.41
CA ALA A 92 -17.58 -4.76 2.49
C ALA A 92 -17.61 -5.53 3.81
N ASP A 93 -16.62 -5.28 4.65
CA ASP A 93 -16.54 -5.77 6.01
C ASP A 93 -16.31 -4.58 6.94
N GLU A 94 -17.36 -4.16 7.62
CA GLU A 94 -17.33 -3.02 8.52
C GLU A 94 -16.52 -3.30 9.79
N LEU A 95 -16.53 -4.54 10.26
CA LEU A 95 -15.83 -4.94 11.48
C LEU A 95 -14.31 -4.88 11.30
N TYR A 96 -13.83 -5.27 10.12
CA TYR A 96 -12.41 -5.28 9.79
C TYR A 96 -11.99 -4.11 8.90
N ASP A 97 -12.90 -3.14 8.72
CA ASP A 97 -12.67 -1.91 7.95
C ASP A 97 -12.07 -2.19 6.56
N ALA A 98 -12.63 -3.14 5.83
CA ALA A 98 -12.17 -3.51 4.50
C ALA A 98 -13.29 -3.45 3.47
N VAL A 99 -12.99 -2.98 2.26
CA VAL A 99 -13.94 -2.94 1.15
C VAL A 99 -13.27 -3.35 -0.14
N LYS A 100 -13.96 -4.20 -0.91
CA LYS A 100 -13.62 -4.57 -2.29
C LYS A 100 -14.61 -3.90 -3.23
N PHE A 101 -14.12 -3.28 -4.31
CA PHE A 101 -14.94 -2.55 -5.25
C PHE A 101 -14.41 -2.67 -6.68
N GLN A 102 -15.27 -2.31 -7.65
CA GLN A 102 -14.95 -2.28 -9.08
C GLN A 102 -14.71 -0.86 -9.56
N VAL A 103 -13.57 -0.62 -10.19
CA VAL A 103 -13.23 0.62 -10.88
C VAL A 103 -13.47 0.44 -12.37
N GLU A 104 -14.06 1.43 -13.03
CA GLU A 104 -14.26 1.43 -14.48
C GLU A 104 -12.96 1.85 -15.20
N VAL A 105 -12.10 0.88 -15.48
CA VAL A 105 -10.82 1.11 -16.17
C VAL A 105 -10.96 0.82 -17.68
N PRO A 106 -10.50 1.71 -18.57
CA PRO A 106 -10.61 1.52 -20.02
C PRO A 106 -9.61 0.51 -20.59
N LYS A 107 -8.61 0.13 -19.79
CA LYS A 107 -7.53 -0.80 -20.13
C LYS A 107 -7.24 -1.69 -18.94
N LYS A 108 -6.46 -2.76 -19.16
CA LYS A 108 -5.96 -3.60 -18.07
C LYS A 108 -5.21 -2.77 -17.03
N ALA A 109 -5.67 -2.85 -15.78
CA ALA A 109 -5.00 -2.24 -14.64
C ALA A 109 -3.70 -2.98 -14.30
N VAL A 110 -2.69 -2.25 -13.86
CA VAL A 110 -1.57 -2.86 -13.13
C VAL A 110 -2.07 -3.18 -11.73
N PHE A 111 -1.85 -4.38 -11.25
CA PHE A 111 -2.38 -4.84 -9.97
C PHE A 111 -1.32 -5.52 -9.11
N LEU A 112 -1.60 -5.63 -7.81
CA LEU A 112 -0.84 -6.37 -6.83
C LEU A 112 -1.45 -7.77 -6.68
N PRO A 113 -0.68 -8.85 -6.86
CA PRO A 113 -1.18 -10.18 -6.57
C PRO A 113 -1.43 -10.33 -5.07
N ILE A 114 -2.42 -11.13 -4.69
CA ILE A 114 -2.73 -11.45 -3.29
C ILE A 114 -1.90 -12.69 -2.91
N ALA A 115 -1.24 -12.64 -1.74
CA ALA A 115 -0.50 -13.76 -1.20
C ALA A 115 -1.44 -14.94 -0.92
N ALA A 116 -1.09 -16.11 -1.42
CA ALA A 116 -1.87 -17.33 -1.22
C ALA A 116 -1.74 -17.86 0.21
N GLU A 117 -0.58 -17.64 0.84
CA GLU A 117 -0.28 -18.15 2.17
C GLU A 117 -0.09 -17.01 3.19
N PRO A 118 -0.46 -17.25 4.45
CA PRO A 118 -0.21 -16.29 5.52
C PRO A 118 1.28 -16.06 5.75
N VAL A 119 1.62 -14.81 6.04
CA VAL A 119 3.00 -14.42 6.39
C VAL A 119 3.33 -14.85 7.82
N ALA A 120 4.55 -15.35 8.03
CA ALA A 120 5.02 -15.80 9.34
C ALA A 120 5.67 -14.64 10.14
N ASN A 121 5.75 -14.83 11.46
CA ASN A 121 6.57 -13.98 12.34
C ASN A 121 8.06 -14.03 11.91
N GLY A 122 8.75 -12.89 11.98
CA GLY A 122 10.14 -12.74 11.52
C GLY A 122 10.29 -12.45 10.02
N THR A 123 9.22 -12.48 9.24
CA THR A 123 9.27 -12.17 7.80
C THR A 123 9.49 -10.67 7.57
N ASN A 124 10.40 -10.34 6.65
CA ASN A 124 10.52 -8.97 6.13
C ASN A 124 9.25 -8.62 5.33
N ALA A 125 8.75 -7.42 5.51
CA ALA A 125 7.57 -6.93 4.82
C ALA A 125 7.77 -5.49 4.35
N TYR A 126 6.99 -5.10 3.36
CA TYR A 126 7.03 -3.76 2.78
C TYR A 126 5.65 -3.11 2.86
N LEU A 127 5.63 -1.84 3.23
CA LEU A 127 4.46 -0.99 3.15
C LEU A 127 4.61 -0.08 1.93
N LEU A 128 3.66 -0.13 1.00
CA LEU A 128 3.67 0.70 -0.18
C LEU A 128 2.82 1.95 0.08
N LEU A 129 3.50 3.05 0.35
CA LEU A 129 2.90 4.35 0.61
C LEU A 129 2.67 5.10 -0.69
N TYR A 130 1.52 5.74 -0.82
CA TYR A 130 1.17 6.53 -1.98
C TYR A 130 0.73 7.93 -1.56
N SER A 131 1.38 8.93 -2.15
CA SER A 131 0.89 10.30 -2.16
C SER A 131 0.65 10.74 -3.60
N THR A 132 -0.19 11.73 -3.81
CA THR A 132 -0.58 12.20 -5.14
C THR A 132 0.62 12.54 -6.03
N GLY A 133 0.49 12.36 -7.33
CA GLY A 133 1.46 12.85 -8.31
C GLY A 133 2.69 11.97 -8.55
N LYS A 134 2.52 10.66 -8.65
CA LYS A 134 3.57 9.65 -8.91
C LYS A 134 4.53 9.41 -7.73
N ASN A 135 4.20 9.89 -6.55
CA ASN A 135 5.01 9.72 -5.35
C ASN A 135 4.59 8.46 -4.60
N ALA A 136 5.11 7.32 -4.99
CA ALA A 136 4.97 6.08 -4.26
C ALA A 136 6.33 5.66 -3.69
N THR A 137 6.36 5.40 -2.39
CA THR A 137 7.55 5.02 -1.64
C THR A 137 7.31 3.74 -0.87
N PHE A 138 8.39 3.07 -0.44
CA PHE A 138 8.31 1.88 0.37
C PHE A 138 8.94 2.15 1.74
N LYS A 139 8.25 1.73 2.79
CA LYS A 139 8.86 1.48 4.10
C LYS A 139 9.02 -0.03 4.27
N SER A 140 10.11 -0.46 4.86
CA SER A 140 10.34 -1.87 5.19
C SER A 140 10.38 -2.06 6.70
N GLY A 141 9.96 -3.24 7.13
CA GLY A 141 10.01 -3.65 8.53
C GLY A 141 9.89 -5.16 8.64
N VAL A 142 9.85 -5.65 9.85
CA VAL A 142 9.73 -7.08 10.15
C VAL A 142 8.39 -7.33 10.83
N ILE A 143 7.71 -8.41 10.47
CA ILE A 143 6.52 -8.87 11.18
C ILE A 143 6.96 -9.41 12.53
N THR A 144 6.54 -8.75 13.60
CA THR A 144 6.94 -9.08 14.99
C THR A 144 5.91 -9.94 15.71
N GLU A 145 4.67 -9.92 15.22
CA GLU A 145 3.58 -10.72 15.81
C GLU A 145 2.53 -11.04 14.75
N VAL A 146 1.99 -12.24 14.81
CA VAL A 146 0.84 -12.67 14.01
C VAL A 146 -0.21 -13.17 14.97
N SER A 147 -1.25 -12.38 15.19
CA SER A 147 -2.37 -12.71 16.08
C SER A 147 -3.51 -13.33 15.28
N LYS A 148 -4.03 -14.45 15.76
CA LYS A 148 -5.25 -15.04 15.24
C LYS A 148 -6.43 -14.27 15.84
N LEU A 149 -7.16 -13.57 14.99
CA LEU A 149 -8.54 -13.19 15.28
C LEU A 149 -9.47 -14.36 14.94
N LYS A 150 -10.77 -14.14 15.11
CA LYS A 150 -11.75 -15.11 14.62
C LYS A 150 -11.43 -15.44 13.16
N ASP A 151 -11.17 -16.73 12.90
CA ASP A 151 -10.96 -17.26 11.54
C ASP A 151 -11.96 -16.64 10.56
N PRO A 152 -11.53 -16.15 9.37
CA PRO A 152 -10.25 -16.38 8.69
C PRO A 152 -9.20 -15.27 8.86
N TYR A 153 -9.48 -14.21 9.60
CA TYR A 153 -8.65 -13.00 9.63
C TYR A 153 -7.44 -13.12 10.57
N LYS A 154 -6.37 -12.40 10.24
CA LYS A 154 -5.15 -12.29 11.03
C LYS A 154 -4.75 -10.83 11.19
N TYR A 155 -4.28 -10.45 12.37
CA TYR A 155 -3.57 -9.19 12.54
C TYR A 155 -2.07 -9.42 12.50
N TYR A 156 -1.39 -8.54 11.82
CA TYR A 156 0.07 -8.51 11.72
C TYR A 156 0.59 -7.25 12.40
N LYS A 157 1.46 -7.42 13.38
CA LYS A 157 2.20 -6.31 13.94
C LYS A 157 3.53 -6.20 13.21
N MET A 158 3.79 -5.03 12.65
CA MET A 158 5.02 -4.74 11.91
C MET A 158 5.85 -3.71 12.66
N ALA A 159 7.14 -3.96 12.80
CA ALA A 159 8.09 -2.98 13.35
C ALA A 159 8.41 -1.93 12.28
N VAL A 160 7.62 -0.86 12.22
CA VAL A 160 7.77 0.27 11.31
C VAL A 160 7.20 1.53 11.96
N ALA A 161 7.86 2.67 11.78
CA ALA A 161 7.31 3.96 12.18
C ALA A 161 6.33 4.46 11.10
N LEU A 162 5.09 4.77 11.50
CA LEU A 162 4.01 5.24 10.61
C LEU A 162 3.52 6.62 11.03
N GLU A 163 3.11 7.40 10.04
CA GLU A 163 2.37 8.65 10.20
C GLU A 163 0.88 8.41 9.88
N GLU A 164 -0.02 9.26 10.37
CA GLU A 164 -1.48 9.10 10.15
C GLU A 164 -1.89 9.07 8.68
N ASN A 165 -1.19 9.80 7.83
CA ASN A 165 -1.44 9.84 6.38
C ASN A 165 -0.94 8.60 5.62
N GLU A 166 -0.30 7.66 6.29
CA GLU A 166 0.25 6.42 5.73
C GLU A 166 -0.67 5.21 5.92
N LEU A 167 -1.86 5.43 6.47
CA LEU A 167 -2.86 4.39 6.65
C LEU A 167 -3.48 3.94 5.31
N ASN A 168 -4.11 2.78 5.33
CA ASN A 168 -4.77 2.15 4.20
C ASN A 168 -3.82 1.74 3.05
N ALA A 169 -2.53 1.71 3.32
CA ALA A 169 -1.52 1.23 2.40
C ALA A 169 -1.46 -0.32 2.38
N PRO A 170 -1.19 -0.95 1.22
CA PRO A 170 -0.99 -2.39 1.14
C PRO A 170 0.30 -2.82 1.83
N LEU A 171 0.21 -3.91 2.61
CA LEU A 171 1.34 -4.66 3.13
C LEU A 171 1.74 -5.75 2.15
N LEU A 172 3.03 -5.80 1.80
CA LEU A 172 3.57 -6.66 0.75
C LEU A 172 4.63 -7.61 1.30
N THR A 173 4.62 -8.85 0.78
CA THR A 173 5.68 -9.82 0.99
C THR A 173 6.99 -9.39 0.31
N PRO A 174 8.12 -10.05 0.57
CA PRO A 174 9.36 -9.83 -0.18
C PRO A 174 9.23 -10.05 -1.69
N GLU A 175 8.25 -10.82 -2.13
CA GLU A 175 7.92 -11.11 -3.53
C GLU A 175 7.00 -10.07 -4.16
N GLY A 176 6.41 -9.17 -3.35
CA GLY A 176 5.49 -8.11 -3.79
C GLY A 176 4.03 -8.52 -3.86
N GLU A 177 3.63 -9.54 -3.12
CA GLU A 177 2.24 -9.98 -2.98
C GLU A 177 1.57 -9.32 -1.76
N VAL A 178 0.31 -8.92 -1.89
CA VAL A 178 -0.45 -8.30 -0.79
C VAL A 178 -0.90 -9.37 0.19
N PHE A 179 -0.57 -9.17 1.47
CA PHE A 179 -1.08 -10.01 2.56
C PHE A 179 -1.89 -9.24 3.61
N GLY A 180 -1.97 -7.93 3.49
CA GLY A 180 -2.72 -7.11 4.45
C GLY A 180 -2.93 -5.67 4.02
N LEU A 181 -3.77 -5.00 4.78
CA LEU A 181 -4.05 -3.57 4.69
C LEU A 181 -3.60 -2.91 6.00
N CYS A 182 -2.85 -1.81 5.90
CA CYS A 182 -2.40 -1.04 7.06
C CYS A 182 -3.58 -0.25 7.64
N LEU A 183 -4.04 -0.62 8.82
CA LEU A 183 -5.13 0.04 9.53
C LEU A 183 -4.62 0.66 10.83
N LEU A 184 -5.23 1.75 11.28
CA LEU A 184 -5.02 2.25 12.62
C LEU A 184 -5.84 1.40 13.60
N TYR A 185 -5.14 0.73 14.51
CA TYR A 185 -5.80 0.06 15.64
C TYR A 185 -5.78 1.01 16.84
N THR A 186 -6.94 1.51 17.21
CA THR A 186 -7.16 2.33 18.44
C THR A 186 -7.75 1.50 19.54
#